data_b4e4754cd80f8d6e0cdb02043b0ed9da
#
_entry.id   b4e4754cd80f8d6e0cdb02043b0ed9da
#
_cell.length_a   1.000
_cell.length_b   1.000
_cell.length_c   1.000
_cell.angle_alpha   90.00
_cell.angle_beta   90.00
_cell.angle_gamma   90.00
#
_symmetry.space_group_name_H-M   'P 1'
#
loop_
_entity.id
_entity.type
_entity.pdbx_description
1 polymer ?
#
loop_
_entity_poly.entity_id
_entity_poly.type
_entity_poly.pdbx_seq_one_letter_code
_entity_poly.pdbx_strand_id
1 'polypeptide(L)'
;LPALKEHAADLNRINEGVSKAVNEKMKSERFKTELITNVSHDIKTPLTSIINYVDLLEKEEIPNENAKEYLEVLERQSARLKKLIEDLIEASKASSGSLSVNLEKLEAGVFLVQTVGEFKEKTEKNELDLQIKKPEEPIYIMADGRHFWRVIDNLMNNICKYAQPKTRVYINLEQSGEKVQITFRNTSSYPLNISSEELMERFVRGDSSRNTEGNGLGLSIAGSLMELMHGKMQLFVDGDLFKVILEFDRCEVS
;
A
#
# COMPACT_ATOMS: atom_id res chain seq x y z
N LEU A 1 38.09 -31.57 -25.11
CA LEU A 1 38.62 -30.56 -24.17
C LEU A 1 38.54 -29.09 -24.70
N PRO A 2 38.69 -28.76 -26.03
CA PRO A 2 38.50 -27.38 -26.52
C PRO A 2 37.07 -26.87 -26.36
N ALA A 3 36.06 -27.65 -26.72
CA ALA A 3 34.64 -27.26 -26.64
C ALA A 3 34.18 -26.92 -25.22
N LEU A 4 34.68 -27.60 -24.19
CA LEU A 4 34.36 -27.30 -22.78
C LEU A 4 34.95 -25.94 -22.34
N LYS A 5 36.10 -25.56 -22.88
CA LYS A 5 36.70 -24.23 -22.59
C LYS A 5 35.92 -23.11 -23.27
N GLU A 6 35.42 -23.38 -24.48
CA GLU A 6 34.60 -22.43 -25.24
C GLU A 6 33.25 -22.18 -24.59
N HIS A 7 32.55 -23.23 -24.16
CA HIS A 7 31.31 -23.10 -23.38
C HIS A 7 31.51 -22.42 -22.02
N ALA A 8 32.63 -22.65 -21.34
CA ALA A 8 32.95 -21.95 -20.08
C ALA A 8 33.19 -20.44 -20.33
N ALA A 9 33.85 -20.09 -21.43
CA ALA A 9 34.05 -18.68 -21.80
C ALA A 9 32.74 -17.99 -22.19
N ASP A 10 31.83 -18.71 -22.87
CA ASP A 10 30.52 -18.19 -23.23
C ASP A 10 29.63 -17.98 -22.00
N LEU A 11 29.62 -18.94 -21.05
CA LEU A 11 28.92 -18.80 -19.78
C LEU A 11 29.45 -17.63 -18.95
N ASN A 12 30.76 -17.40 -18.91
CA ASN A 12 31.33 -16.26 -18.22
C ASN A 12 30.92 -14.93 -18.89
N ARG A 13 30.93 -14.85 -20.22
CA ARG A 13 30.44 -13.66 -20.96
C ARG A 13 28.96 -13.36 -20.69
N ILE A 14 28.12 -14.40 -20.68
CA ILE A 14 26.70 -14.26 -20.34
C ILE A 14 26.55 -13.75 -18.90
N ASN A 15 27.27 -14.35 -17.96
CA ASN A 15 27.21 -13.96 -16.54
C ASN A 15 27.69 -12.52 -16.33
N GLU A 16 28.77 -12.10 -16.99
CA GLU A 16 29.24 -10.70 -16.96
C GLU A 16 28.22 -9.74 -17.59
N GLY A 17 27.60 -10.13 -18.71
CA GLY A 17 26.54 -9.35 -19.36
C GLY A 17 25.30 -9.19 -18.47
N VAL A 18 24.85 -10.27 -17.84
CA VAL A 18 23.74 -10.26 -16.87
C VAL A 18 24.08 -9.40 -15.67
N SER A 19 25.27 -9.58 -15.06
CA SER A 19 25.72 -8.77 -13.92
C SER A 19 25.76 -7.28 -14.27
N LYS A 20 26.25 -6.93 -15.46
CA LYS A 20 26.28 -5.53 -15.92
C LYS A 20 24.87 -4.97 -16.08
N ALA A 21 23.96 -5.70 -16.73
CA ALA A 21 22.58 -5.29 -16.91
C ALA A 21 21.83 -5.13 -15.57
N VAL A 22 22.05 -6.04 -14.61
CA VAL A 22 21.50 -5.95 -13.26
C VAL A 22 22.02 -4.71 -12.54
N ASN A 23 23.34 -4.45 -12.60
CA ASN A 23 23.94 -3.29 -11.97
C ASN A 23 23.46 -1.96 -12.58
N GLU A 24 23.29 -1.90 -13.91
CA GLU A 24 22.72 -0.73 -14.59
C GLU A 24 21.26 -0.51 -14.20
N LYS A 25 20.47 -1.57 -14.11
CA LYS A 25 19.08 -1.50 -13.63
C LYS A 25 19.02 -1.01 -12.19
N MET A 26 19.82 -1.57 -11.29
CA MET A 26 19.89 -1.14 -9.89
C MET A 26 20.31 0.33 -9.75
N LYS A 27 21.28 0.78 -10.55
CA LYS A 27 21.72 2.18 -10.57
C LYS A 27 20.63 3.12 -11.05
N SER A 28 19.88 2.71 -12.08
CA SER A 28 18.72 3.46 -12.57
C SER A 28 17.61 3.56 -11.53
N GLU A 29 17.29 2.46 -10.84
CA GLU A 29 16.27 2.45 -9.79
C GLU A 29 16.69 3.29 -8.57
N ARG A 30 17.95 3.23 -8.15
CA ARG A 30 18.49 4.10 -7.09
C ARG A 30 18.40 5.58 -7.47
N PHE A 31 18.77 5.92 -8.72
CA PHE A 31 18.70 7.29 -9.21
C PHE A 31 17.24 7.79 -9.25
N LYS A 32 16.29 6.97 -9.71
CA LYS A 32 14.86 7.32 -9.65
C LYS A 32 14.40 7.57 -8.23
N THR A 33 14.81 6.72 -7.28
CA THR A 33 14.46 6.86 -5.85
C THR A 33 15.03 8.14 -5.26
N GLU A 34 16.30 8.44 -5.54
CA GLU A 34 16.97 9.64 -5.07
C GLU A 34 16.33 10.91 -5.65
N LEU A 35 16.01 10.92 -6.96
CA LEU A 35 15.28 12.01 -7.60
C LEU A 35 13.90 12.21 -6.96
N ILE A 36 13.11 11.15 -6.81
CA ILE A 36 11.77 11.23 -6.20
C ILE A 36 11.88 11.74 -4.75
N THR A 37 12.84 11.26 -3.99
CA THR A 37 13.05 11.68 -2.59
C THR A 37 13.43 13.16 -2.51
N ASN A 38 14.36 13.62 -3.34
CA ASN A 38 14.83 15.00 -3.34
C ASN A 38 13.74 15.97 -3.83
N VAL A 39 13.09 15.65 -4.97
CA VAL A 39 11.98 16.44 -5.50
C VAL A 39 10.82 16.50 -4.50
N SER A 40 10.52 15.39 -3.83
CA SER A 40 9.45 15.35 -2.83
C SER A 40 9.76 16.21 -1.61
N HIS A 41 11.03 16.24 -1.15
CA HIS A 41 11.47 17.13 -0.08
C HIS A 41 11.30 18.60 -0.49
N ASP A 42 11.72 18.95 -1.72
CA ASP A 42 11.64 20.32 -2.24
C ASP A 42 10.19 20.79 -2.49
N ILE A 43 9.26 19.86 -2.72
CA ILE A 43 7.83 20.15 -2.80
C ILE A 43 7.17 20.18 -1.42
N LYS A 44 7.60 19.35 -0.47
CA LYS A 44 7.03 19.29 0.88
C LYS A 44 7.17 20.61 1.64
N THR A 45 8.29 21.30 1.46
CA THR A 45 8.59 22.57 2.15
C THR A 45 7.61 23.68 1.78
N PRO A 46 7.40 24.08 0.48
CA PRO A 46 6.42 25.09 0.10
C PRO A 46 4.99 24.65 0.39
N LEU A 47 4.69 23.35 0.27
CA LEU A 47 3.37 22.84 0.59
C LEU A 47 3.04 22.96 2.08
N THR A 48 3.99 22.69 2.97
CA THR A 48 3.83 22.91 4.41
C THR A 48 3.57 24.38 4.70
N SER A 49 4.21 25.31 3.99
CA SER A 49 3.95 26.75 4.10
C SER A 49 2.51 27.09 3.66
N ILE A 50 2.04 26.54 2.54
CA ILE A 50 0.67 26.73 2.06
C ILE A 50 -0.35 26.25 3.12
N ILE A 51 -0.17 25.05 3.67
CA ILE A 51 -1.05 24.49 4.71
C ILE A 51 -1.07 25.42 5.92
N ASN A 52 0.09 25.87 6.41
CA ASN A 52 0.17 26.74 7.57
C ASN A 52 -0.52 28.08 7.35
N TYR A 53 -0.43 28.67 6.15
CA TYR A 53 -1.12 29.93 5.84
C TYR A 53 -2.63 29.73 5.67
N VAL A 54 -3.08 28.61 5.15
CA VAL A 54 -4.51 28.25 5.12
C VAL A 54 -5.05 28.13 6.54
N ASP A 55 -4.36 27.38 7.44
CA ASP A 55 -4.71 27.25 8.85
C ASP A 55 -4.76 28.61 9.59
N LEU A 56 -3.87 29.55 9.23
CA LEU A 56 -3.87 30.88 9.80
C LEU A 56 -5.06 31.70 9.31
N LEU A 57 -5.36 31.62 8.02
CA LEU A 57 -6.50 32.33 7.43
C LEU A 57 -7.85 31.80 7.95
N GLU A 58 -7.95 30.49 8.25
CA GLU A 58 -9.16 29.90 8.84
C GLU A 58 -9.44 30.41 10.27
N LYS A 59 -8.39 30.81 10.99
CA LYS A 59 -8.50 31.38 12.34
C LYS A 59 -8.88 32.87 12.34
N GLU A 60 -8.78 33.54 11.19
CA GLU A 60 -9.20 34.92 11.06
C GLU A 60 -10.73 35.01 10.89
N GLU A 61 -11.34 36.04 11.43
CA GLU A 61 -12.76 36.33 11.22
C GLU A 61 -12.98 36.86 9.78
N ILE A 62 -13.12 35.92 8.83
CA ILE A 62 -13.39 36.28 7.44
C ILE A 62 -14.91 36.41 7.26
N PRO A 63 -15.44 37.61 7.03
CA PRO A 63 -16.89 37.85 6.94
C PRO A 63 -17.51 37.41 5.60
N ASN A 64 -16.71 36.86 4.68
CA ASN A 64 -17.14 36.46 3.35
C ASN A 64 -17.26 34.92 3.27
N GLU A 65 -18.51 34.43 3.14
CA GLU A 65 -18.80 32.98 3.07
C GLU A 65 -18.10 32.31 1.86
N ASN A 66 -17.98 32.98 0.72
CA ASN A 66 -17.25 32.42 -0.44
C ASN A 66 -15.75 32.25 -0.12
N ALA A 67 -15.18 33.16 0.68
CA ALA A 67 -13.77 33.04 1.08
C ALA A 67 -13.55 31.85 2.00
N LYS A 68 -14.48 31.53 2.91
CA LYS A 68 -14.46 30.34 3.74
C LYS A 68 -14.51 29.06 2.89
N GLU A 69 -15.44 29.01 1.95
CA GLU A 69 -15.56 27.88 1.01
C GLU A 69 -14.26 27.65 0.22
N TYR A 70 -13.61 28.73 -0.24
CA TYR A 70 -12.32 28.63 -0.94
C TYR A 70 -11.20 28.14 -0.03
N LEU A 71 -11.18 28.54 1.24
CA LEU A 71 -10.21 28.05 2.23
C LEU A 71 -10.40 26.55 2.50
N GLU A 72 -11.61 26.07 2.71
CA GLU A 72 -11.90 24.64 2.87
C GLU A 72 -11.43 23.81 1.66
N VAL A 73 -11.61 24.36 0.44
CA VAL A 73 -11.10 23.72 -0.78
C VAL A 73 -9.58 23.68 -0.78
N LEU A 74 -8.91 24.77 -0.41
CA LEU A 74 -7.45 24.86 -0.36
C LEU A 74 -6.87 23.91 0.69
N GLU A 75 -7.44 23.84 1.90
CA GLU A 75 -7.06 22.91 2.95
C GLU A 75 -7.13 21.47 2.43
N ARG A 76 -8.29 21.08 1.91
CA ARG A 76 -8.48 19.72 1.39
C ARG A 76 -7.49 19.37 0.27
N GLN A 77 -7.24 20.28 -0.68
CA GLN A 77 -6.32 20.02 -1.79
C GLN A 77 -4.86 20.00 -1.33
N SER A 78 -4.49 20.85 -0.38
CA SER A 78 -3.15 20.86 0.21
C SER A 78 -2.86 19.57 1.01
N ALA A 79 -3.80 19.14 1.83
CA ALA A 79 -3.71 17.87 2.57
C ALA A 79 -3.60 16.67 1.61
N ARG A 80 -4.38 16.69 0.52
CA ARG A 80 -4.32 15.67 -0.53
C ARG A 80 -2.95 15.63 -1.22
N LEU A 81 -2.40 16.78 -1.58
CA LEU A 81 -1.08 16.85 -2.23
C LEU A 81 0.03 16.40 -1.29
N LYS A 82 -0.04 16.76 -0.01
CA LYS A 82 0.88 16.25 1.02
C LYS A 82 0.89 14.73 1.07
N LYS A 83 -0.30 14.12 1.14
CA LYS A 83 -0.43 12.66 1.16
C LYS A 83 0.12 12.00 -0.12
N LEU A 84 -0.13 12.61 -1.29
CA LEU A 84 0.43 12.14 -2.57
C LEU A 84 1.95 12.06 -2.56
N ILE A 85 2.60 13.09 -2.04
CA ILE A 85 4.06 13.17 -1.96
C ILE A 85 4.59 12.14 -0.96
N GLU A 86 3.94 11.99 0.19
CA GLU A 86 4.31 11.00 1.21
C GLU A 86 4.19 9.57 0.66
N ASP A 87 3.07 9.25 -0.01
CA ASP A 87 2.84 7.96 -0.67
C ASP A 87 3.90 7.68 -1.77
N LEU A 88 4.28 8.70 -2.55
CA LEU A 88 5.28 8.57 -3.59
C LEU A 88 6.69 8.29 -3.03
N ILE A 89 7.06 9.00 -1.95
CA ILE A 89 8.33 8.77 -1.23
C ILE A 89 8.36 7.34 -0.67
N GLU A 90 7.28 6.92 -0.01
CA GLU A 90 7.16 5.58 0.58
C GLU A 90 7.27 4.49 -0.49
N ALA A 91 6.51 4.61 -1.59
CA ALA A 91 6.57 3.70 -2.72
C ALA A 91 7.98 3.61 -3.34
N SER A 92 8.67 4.75 -3.45
CA SER A 92 10.03 4.82 -3.97
C SER A 92 11.03 4.12 -3.04
N LYS A 93 10.98 4.42 -1.73
CA LYS A 93 11.86 3.81 -0.72
C LYS A 93 11.60 2.32 -0.54
N ALA A 94 10.35 1.89 -0.55
CA ALA A 94 9.98 0.48 -0.47
C ALA A 94 10.54 -0.32 -1.65
N SER A 95 10.39 0.18 -2.88
CA SER A 95 10.91 -0.48 -4.08
C SER A 95 12.43 -0.56 -4.16
N SER A 96 13.14 0.44 -3.61
CA SER A 96 14.60 0.44 -3.63
C SER A 96 15.22 -0.35 -2.47
N GLY A 97 14.39 -0.90 -1.57
CA GLY A 97 14.86 -1.57 -0.35
C GLY A 97 15.53 -0.61 0.64
N SER A 98 15.32 0.71 0.48
CA SER A 98 15.93 1.72 1.35
C SER A 98 15.11 1.98 2.62
N LEU A 99 13.99 1.30 2.78
CA LEU A 99 13.12 1.42 3.94
C LEU A 99 13.64 0.50 5.06
N SER A 100 13.84 1.03 6.26
CA SER A 100 14.24 0.21 7.41
C SER A 100 13.04 -0.56 7.94
N VAL A 101 13.20 -1.86 8.15
CA VAL A 101 12.19 -2.76 8.71
C VAL A 101 12.68 -3.32 10.03
N ASN A 102 11.88 -3.18 11.07
CA ASN A 102 12.12 -3.77 12.38
C ASN A 102 11.13 -4.93 12.60
N LEU A 103 11.54 -6.14 12.28
CA LEU A 103 10.69 -7.33 12.45
C LEU A 103 10.60 -7.71 13.92
N GLU A 104 9.37 -7.71 14.43
CA GLU A 104 9.03 -8.11 15.79
C GLU A 104 7.96 -9.20 15.76
N LYS A 105 7.88 -9.98 16.84
CA LYS A 105 6.85 -11.00 17.01
C LYS A 105 5.53 -10.31 17.32
N LEU A 106 4.56 -10.42 16.42
CA LEU A 106 3.22 -9.85 16.55
C LEU A 106 2.16 -10.95 16.66
N GLU A 107 1.20 -10.78 17.56
CA GLU A 107 -0.03 -11.59 17.59
C GLU A 107 -0.97 -11.05 16.48
N ALA A 108 -1.11 -11.82 15.41
CA ALA A 108 -1.77 -11.38 14.19
C ALA A 108 -3.26 -11.08 14.39
N GLY A 109 -3.95 -11.86 15.24
CA GLY A 109 -5.38 -11.69 15.48
C GLY A 109 -5.70 -10.44 16.30
N VAL A 110 -4.93 -10.15 17.35
CA VAL A 110 -5.07 -8.92 18.15
C VAL A 110 -4.75 -7.71 17.29
N PHE A 111 -3.63 -7.75 16.58
CA PHE A 111 -3.21 -6.65 15.73
C PHE A 111 -4.24 -6.34 14.63
N LEU A 112 -4.78 -7.37 13.98
CA LEU A 112 -5.79 -7.24 12.94
C LEU A 112 -7.07 -6.58 13.48
N VAL A 113 -7.59 -7.07 14.63
CA VAL A 113 -8.82 -6.55 15.22
C VAL A 113 -8.65 -5.10 15.65
N GLN A 114 -7.51 -4.74 16.24
CA GLN A 114 -7.22 -3.36 16.65
C GLN A 114 -7.16 -2.44 15.44
N THR A 115 -6.36 -2.78 14.42
CA THR A 115 -6.18 -1.94 13.24
C THR A 115 -7.46 -1.79 12.43
N VAL A 116 -8.22 -2.88 12.21
CA VAL A 116 -9.50 -2.82 11.49
C VAL A 116 -10.55 -2.07 12.30
N GLY A 117 -10.48 -2.15 13.64
CA GLY A 117 -11.37 -1.43 14.54
C GLY A 117 -11.32 0.10 14.36
N GLU A 118 -10.18 0.66 13.97
CA GLU A 118 -10.03 2.10 13.65
C GLU A 118 -10.90 2.55 12.46
N PHE A 119 -11.32 1.61 11.61
CA PHE A 119 -12.16 1.88 10.44
C PHE A 119 -13.66 1.74 10.70
N LYS A 120 -14.09 1.41 11.93
CA LYS A 120 -15.48 1.15 12.27
C LYS A 120 -16.41 2.29 11.84
N GLU A 121 -16.13 3.51 12.24
CA GLU A 121 -16.93 4.68 11.90
C GLU A 121 -17.00 4.90 10.37
N LYS A 122 -15.86 4.72 9.69
CA LYS A 122 -15.78 4.89 8.24
C LYS A 122 -16.55 3.82 7.48
N THR A 123 -16.53 2.58 7.94
CA THR A 123 -17.29 1.48 7.34
C THR A 123 -18.78 1.62 7.60
N GLU A 124 -19.19 2.04 8.79
CA GLU A 124 -20.58 2.35 9.11
C GLU A 124 -21.12 3.50 8.23
N LYS A 125 -20.34 4.57 8.04
CA LYS A 125 -20.70 5.68 7.15
C LYS A 125 -20.88 5.25 5.69
N ASN A 126 -20.14 4.23 5.25
CA ASN A 126 -20.25 3.64 3.91
C ASN A 126 -21.24 2.48 3.85
N GLU A 127 -22.03 2.26 4.90
CA GLU A 127 -23.02 1.16 5.00
C GLU A 127 -22.40 -0.23 4.74
N LEU A 128 -21.17 -0.48 5.20
CA LEU A 128 -20.46 -1.74 5.05
C LEU A 128 -20.55 -2.56 6.34
N ASP A 129 -20.88 -3.85 6.21
CA ASP A 129 -20.97 -4.81 7.31
C ASP A 129 -19.65 -5.61 7.41
N LEU A 130 -18.82 -5.29 8.42
CA LEU A 130 -17.53 -5.96 8.66
C LEU A 130 -17.72 -7.31 9.34
N GLN A 131 -17.26 -8.37 8.70
CA GLN A 131 -17.25 -9.74 9.20
C GLN A 131 -15.81 -10.20 9.42
N ILE A 132 -15.34 -10.13 10.68
CA ILE A 132 -13.97 -10.53 11.05
C ILE A 132 -14.04 -11.94 11.65
N LYS A 133 -13.30 -12.88 11.04
CA LYS A 133 -13.14 -14.25 11.54
C LYS A 133 -11.68 -14.51 11.84
N LYS A 134 -11.40 -14.96 13.06
CA LYS A 134 -10.06 -15.37 13.50
C LYS A 134 -10.15 -16.62 14.39
N PRO A 135 -9.10 -17.44 14.48
CA PRO A 135 -9.03 -18.52 15.47
C PRO A 135 -9.07 -17.99 16.89
N GLU A 136 -9.47 -18.84 17.84
CA GLU A 136 -9.38 -18.55 19.28
C GLU A 136 -7.94 -18.60 19.76
N GLU A 137 -7.16 -19.54 19.23
CA GLU A 137 -5.74 -19.67 19.53
C GLU A 137 -4.93 -18.52 18.94
N PRO A 138 -3.96 -17.95 19.68
CA PRO A 138 -3.13 -16.88 19.19
C PRO A 138 -2.21 -17.35 18.07
N ILE A 139 -2.15 -16.57 16.99
CA ILE A 139 -1.25 -16.80 15.84
C ILE A 139 -0.20 -15.71 15.81
N TYR A 140 1.06 -16.09 15.73
CA TYR A 140 2.18 -15.16 15.71
C TYR A 140 2.85 -15.13 14.33
N ILE A 141 3.23 -13.92 13.92
CA ILE A 141 4.00 -13.62 12.71
C ILE A 141 5.19 -12.72 13.06
N MET A 142 6.21 -12.72 12.20
CA MET A 142 7.29 -11.73 12.25
C MET A 142 6.96 -10.59 11.30
N ALA A 143 6.68 -9.40 11.84
CA ALA A 143 6.36 -8.23 11.04
C ALA A 143 6.79 -6.93 11.73
N ASP A 144 6.97 -5.87 10.95
CA ASP A 144 7.10 -4.51 11.48
C ASP A 144 5.68 -3.94 11.66
N GLY A 145 5.30 -3.65 12.92
CA GLY A 145 3.95 -3.22 13.25
C GLY A 145 3.52 -1.94 12.51
N ARG A 146 4.44 -0.98 12.27
CA ARG A 146 4.13 0.25 11.53
C ARG A 146 3.86 -0.03 10.05
N HIS A 147 4.69 -0.85 9.44
CA HIS A 147 4.55 -1.20 8.03
C HIS A 147 3.35 -2.11 7.81
N PHE A 148 3.10 -3.05 8.73
CA PHE A 148 1.93 -3.90 8.64
C PHE A 148 0.62 -3.13 8.86
N TRP A 149 0.59 -2.18 9.80
CA TRP A 149 -0.52 -1.23 9.96
C TRP A 149 -0.78 -0.48 8.63
N ARG A 150 0.28 0.00 7.98
CA ARG A 150 0.19 0.72 6.70
C ARG A 150 -0.37 -0.16 5.56
N VAL A 151 -0.03 -1.45 5.54
CA VAL A 151 -0.63 -2.43 4.62
C VAL A 151 -2.14 -2.50 4.84
N ILE A 152 -2.58 -2.71 6.09
CA ILE A 152 -4.00 -2.80 6.43
C ILE A 152 -4.71 -1.47 6.16
N ASP A 153 -4.11 -0.33 6.49
CA ASP A 153 -4.64 1.02 6.19
C ASP A 153 -4.92 1.19 4.70
N ASN A 154 -3.97 0.83 3.84
CA ASN A 154 -4.15 0.90 2.39
C ASN A 154 -5.29 0.01 1.89
N LEU A 155 -5.40 -1.22 2.40
CA LEU A 155 -6.46 -2.15 2.03
C LEU A 155 -7.83 -1.68 2.53
N MET A 156 -7.95 -1.27 3.79
CA MET A 156 -9.19 -0.80 4.36
C MET A 156 -9.68 0.51 3.74
N ASN A 157 -8.77 1.44 3.44
CA ASN A 157 -9.10 2.65 2.68
C ASN A 157 -9.62 2.33 1.28
N ASN A 158 -9.02 1.34 0.62
CA ASN A 158 -9.47 0.85 -0.68
C ASN A 158 -10.89 0.24 -0.58
N ILE A 159 -11.13 -0.62 0.41
CA ILE A 159 -12.43 -1.22 0.69
C ILE A 159 -13.48 -0.14 0.97
N CYS A 160 -13.23 0.78 1.91
CA CYS A 160 -14.17 1.85 2.24
C CYS A 160 -14.54 2.73 1.05
N LYS A 161 -13.65 2.80 0.05
CA LYS A 161 -13.82 3.66 -1.11
C LYS A 161 -14.53 2.99 -2.27
N TYR A 162 -14.28 1.69 -2.48
CA TYR A 162 -14.71 0.99 -3.68
C TYR A 162 -15.70 -0.14 -3.43
N ALA A 163 -15.91 -0.56 -2.17
CA ALA A 163 -16.89 -1.59 -1.87
C ALA A 163 -18.31 -1.09 -2.12
N GLN A 164 -19.16 -1.99 -2.60
CA GLN A 164 -20.57 -1.76 -2.80
C GLN A 164 -21.26 -1.50 -1.46
N PRO A 165 -21.95 -0.36 -1.25
CA PRO A 165 -22.72 -0.11 -0.04
C PRO A 165 -23.74 -1.22 0.24
N LYS A 166 -24.06 -1.42 1.52
CA LYS A 166 -25.00 -2.46 2.00
C LYS A 166 -24.54 -3.89 1.72
N THR A 167 -23.22 -4.08 1.53
CA THR A 167 -22.62 -5.41 1.39
C THR A 167 -21.69 -5.74 2.55
N ARG A 168 -21.29 -7.02 2.62
CA ARG A 168 -20.37 -7.50 3.64
C ARG A 168 -18.93 -7.41 3.17
N VAL A 169 -18.04 -7.03 4.11
CA VAL A 169 -16.60 -7.12 3.96
C VAL A 169 -16.10 -8.24 4.86
N TYR A 170 -15.50 -9.25 4.28
CA TYR A 170 -14.97 -10.40 5.02
C TYR A 170 -13.48 -10.25 5.24
N ILE A 171 -13.06 -10.37 6.49
CA ILE A 171 -11.66 -10.35 6.89
C ILE A 171 -11.39 -11.62 7.70
N ASN A 172 -10.62 -12.54 7.13
CA ASN A 172 -10.36 -13.83 7.74
C ASN A 172 -8.87 -13.97 8.05
N LEU A 173 -8.55 -14.36 9.28
CA LEU A 173 -7.23 -14.83 9.67
C LEU A 173 -7.29 -16.34 9.80
N GLU A 174 -6.43 -17.05 9.10
CA GLU A 174 -6.36 -18.50 9.09
C GLU A 174 -4.90 -18.95 9.11
N GLN A 175 -4.66 -20.10 9.75
CA GLN A 175 -3.37 -20.76 9.70
C GLN A 175 -3.52 -22.06 8.91
N SER A 176 -2.63 -22.27 7.95
CA SER A 176 -2.55 -23.50 7.15
C SER A 176 -1.11 -24.04 7.18
N GLY A 177 -0.85 -25.03 8.04
CA GLY A 177 0.50 -25.54 8.28
C GLY A 177 1.44 -24.45 8.82
N GLU A 178 2.53 -24.22 8.10
CA GLU A 178 3.54 -23.19 8.43
C GLU A 178 3.21 -21.80 7.89
N LYS A 179 2.04 -21.62 7.27
CA LYS A 179 1.61 -20.34 6.70
C LYS A 179 0.47 -19.73 7.48
N VAL A 180 0.52 -18.41 7.62
CA VAL A 180 -0.54 -17.58 8.18
C VAL A 180 -1.09 -16.72 7.05
N GLN A 181 -2.39 -16.79 6.83
CA GLN A 181 -3.05 -16.03 5.77
C GLN A 181 -4.11 -15.09 6.35
N ILE A 182 -4.07 -13.83 5.91
CA ILE A 182 -5.08 -12.83 6.20
C ILE A 182 -5.75 -12.46 4.88
N THR A 183 -7.04 -12.77 4.77
CA THR A 183 -7.82 -12.53 3.55
C THR A 183 -8.77 -11.37 3.75
N PHE A 184 -8.70 -10.38 2.89
CA PHE A 184 -9.68 -9.30 2.73
C PHE A 184 -10.52 -9.56 1.50
N ARG A 185 -11.86 -9.47 1.61
CA ARG A 185 -12.75 -9.74 0.50
C ARG A 185 -13.98 -8.84 0.56
N ASN A 186 -14.30 -8.18 -0.55
CA ASN A 186 -15.49 -7.34 -0.71
C ASN A 186 -16.02 -7.40 -2.14
N THR A 187 -17.29 -7.00 -2.32
CA THR A 187 -17.88 -6.74 -3.63
C THR A 187 -17.59 -5.30 -4.01
N SER A 188 -17.12 -5.05 -5.22
CA SER A 188 -16.87 -3.72 -5.76
C SER A 188 -18.14 -3.04 -6.22
N SER A 189 -18.22 -1.71 -6.06
CA SER A 189 -19.31 -0.89 -6.62
C SER A 189 -19.25 -0.76 -8.14
N TYR A 190 -18.12 -1.11 -8.73
CA TYR A 190 -17.88 -0.99 -10.17
C TYR A 190 -17.37 -2.31 -10.73
N PRO A 191 -17.74 -2.67 -11.96
CA PRO A 191 -17.15 -3.82 -12.64
C PRO A 191 -15.62 -3.68 -12.69
N LEU A 192 -14.93 -4.73 -12.29
CA LEU A 192 -13.46 -4.77 -12.31
C LEU A 192 -13.01 -5.41 -13.63
N ASN A 193 -12.98 -4.60 -14.71
CA ASN A 193 -12.54 -5.02 -16.04
C ASN A 193 -11.02 -4.86 -16.21
N ILE A 194 -10.27 -5.13 -15.17
CA ILE A 194 -8.81 -4.94 -15.11
C ILE A 194 -8.19 -6.18 -14.45
N SER A 195 -7.02 -6.59 -14.92
CA SER A 195 -6.34 -7.74 -14.34
C SER A 195 -5.78 -7.45 -12.94
N SER A 196 -5.55 -8.49 -12.16
CA SER A 196 -4.92 -8.37 -10.83
C SER A 196 -3.52 -7.79 -10.92
N GLU A 197 -2.76 -8.16 -11.96
CA GLU A 197 -1.42 -7.67 -12.24
C GLU A 197 -1.42 -6.17 -12.51
N GLU A 198 -2.31 -5.70 -13.37
CA GLU A 198 -2.46 -4.27 -13.68
C GLU A 198 -2.89 -3.46 -12.45
N LEU A 199 -3.78 -3.98 -11.58
CA LEU A 199 -4.19 -3.30 -10.35
C LEU A 199 -3.05 -3.16 -9.32
N MET A 200 -2.04 -4.02 -9.41
CA MET A 200 -0.83 -3.94 -8.57
C MET A 200 0.20 -2.95 -9.10
N GLU A 201 0.10 -2.51 -10.35
CA GLU A 201 0.99 -1.52 -10.91
C GLU A 201 0.77 -0.14 -10.27
N ARG A 202 1.80 0.69 -10.32
CA ARG A 202 1.74 2.05 -9.75
C ARG A 202 0.92 2.97 -10.64
N PHE A 203 0.15 3.84 -9.99
CA PHE A 203 -0.70 4.84 -10.66
C PHE A 203 -1.83 4.27 -11.52
N VAL A 204 -2.05 2.95 -11.45
CA VAL A 204 -3.16 2.32 -12.16
C VAL A 204 -4.45 2.48 -11.36
N ARG A 205 -5.51 2.79 -12.08
CA ARG A 205 -6.88 2.93 -11.57
C ARG A 205 -7.83 2.32 -12.58
N GLY A 206 -8.80 1.57 -12.10
CA GLY A 206 -9.86 1.06 -12.96
C GLY A 206 -10.58 2.20 -13.70
N ASP A 207 -10.94 2.00 -14.96
CA ASP A 207 -11.50 3.06 -15.83
C ASP A 207 -12.70 3.78 -15.21
N SER A 208 -13.60 3.07 -14.55
CA SER A 208 -14.78 3.61 -13.87
C SER A 208 -14.45 4.39 -12.58
N SER A 209 -13.26 4.19 -12.00
CA SER A 209 -12.82 4.85 -10.76
C SER A 209 -12.01 6.14 -10.97
N ARG A 210 -11.86 6.59 -12.21
CA ARG A 210 -11.07 7.81 -12.53
C ARG A 210 -11.60 9.07 -11.86
N ASN A 211 -12.91 9.15 -11.61
CA ASN A 211 -13.55 10.30 -10.95
C ASN A 211 -13.56 10.20 -9.42
N THR A 212 -13.10 9.07 -8.82
CA THR A 212 -13.00 8.92 -7.37
C THR A 212 -11.64 9.36 -6.86
N GLU A 213 -11.56 9.93 -5.65
CA GLU A 213 -10.29 10.36 -5.06
C GLU A 213 -9.35 9.17 -4.82
N GLY A 214 -8.08 9.24 -5.28
CA GLY A 214 -7.05 8.24 -5.03
C GLY A 214 -5.89 8.32 -6.00
N ASN A 215 -4.73 7.80 -5.57
CA ASN A 215 -3.46 8.01 -6.26
C ASN A 215 -3.02 6.79 -7.07
N GLY A 216 -3.73 5.64 -6.93
CA GLY A 216 -3.32 4.38 -7.54
C GLY A 216 -2.01 3.80 -6.98
N LEU A 217 -1.57 4.26 -5.79
CA LEU A 217 -0.32 3.81 -5.16
C LEU A 217 -0.56 2.84 -3.99
N GLY A 218 -1.75 2.82 -3.39
CA GLY A 218 -1.99 2.10 -2.14
C GLY A 218 -1.73 0.59 -2.22
N LEU A 219 -2.17 -0.07 -3.29
CA LEU A 219 -1.95 -1.53 -3.47
C LEU A 219 -0.48 -1.84 -3.76
N SER A 220 0.20 -1.05 -4.59
CA SER A 220 1.63 -1.24 -4.87
C SER A 220 2.51 -0.97 -3.65
N ILE A 221 2.15 0.02 -2.80
CA ILE A 221 2.81 0.25 -1.50
C ILE A 221 2.61 -0.95 -0.59
N ALA A 222 1.36 -1.42 -0.44
CA ALA A 222 1.05 -2.58 0.40
C ALA A 222 1.84 -3.82 -0.04
N GLY A 223 1.90 -4.12 -1.34
CA GLY A 223 2.69 -5.22 -1.89
C GLY A 223 4.19 -5.08 -1.58
N SER A 224 4.77 -3.90 -1.82
CA SER A 224 6.19 -3.66 -1.54
C SER A 224 6.53 -3.75 -0.04
N LEU A 225 5.64 -3.28 0.85
CA LEU A 225 5.81 -3.41 2.30
C LEU A 225 5.71 -4.88 2.76
N MET A 226 4.80 -5.66 2.17
CA MET A 226 4.72 -7.10 2.43
C MET A 226 6.02 -7.82 2.04
N GLU A 227 6.57 -7.54 0.86
CA GLU A 227 7.85 -8.10 0.41
C GLU A 227 9.01 -7.74 1.35
N LEU A 228 9.08 -6.49 1.81
CA LEU A 228 10.10 -6.04 2.78
C LEU A 228 9.99 -6.75 4.14
N MET A 229 8.80 -7.17 4.53
CA MET A 229 8.55 -7.98 5.73
C MET A 229 8.64 -9.50 5.47
N HIS A 230 9.18 -9.92 4.30
CA HIS A 230 9.27 -11.31 3.87
C HIS A 230 7.90 -12.02 3.72
N GLY A 231 6.81 -11.27 3.69
CA GLY A 231 5.47 -11.76 3.40
C GLY A 231 5.17 -11.73 1.90
N LYS A 232 3.99 -12.22 1.54
CA LYS A 232 3.47 -12.17 0.16
C LYS A 232 2.10 -11.53 0.14
N MET A 233 1.83 -10.79 -0.90
CA MET A 233 0.50 -10.26 -1.18
C MET A 233 0.02 -10.79 -2.53
N GLN A 234 -1.19 -11.33 -2.56
CA GLN A 234 -1.83 -11.82 -3.77
C GLN A 234 -3.18 -11.13 -3.93
N LEU A 235 -3.45 -10.68 -5.15
CA LEU A 235 -4.70 -10.02 -5.51
C LEU A 235 -5.48 -10.91 -6.49
N PHE A 236 -6.78 -11.04 -6.26
CA PHE A 236 -7.70 -11.77 -7.12
C PHE A 236 -8.90 -10.89 -7.43
N VAL A 237 -9.27 -10.90 -8.69
CA VAL A 237 -10.46 -10.23 -9.21
C VAL A 237 -11.30 -11.28 -9.94
N ASP A 238 -12.58 -11.37 -9.60
CA ASP A 238 -13.53 -12.24 -10.28
C ASP A 238 -14.88 -11.50 -10.39
N GLY A 239 -15.15 -10.94 -11.58
CA GLY A 239 -16.27 -10.03 -11.79
C GLY A 239 -16.20 -8.83 -10.84
N ASP A 240 -17.17 -8.72 -9.92
CA ASP A 240 -17.21 -7.65 -8.91
C ASP A 240 -16.48 -8.04 -7.60
N LEU A 241 -15.99 -9.28 -7.49
CA LEU A 241 -15.32 -9.74 -6.31
C LEU A 241 -13.86 -9.24 -6.31
N PHE A 242 -13.51 -8.49 -5.28
CA PHE A 242 -12.14 -8.09 -4.97
C PHE A 242 -11.65 -8.88 -3.76
N LYS A 243 -10.52 -9.56 -3.90
CA LYS A 243 -9.94 -10.37 -2.83
C LYS A 243 -8.44 -10.16 -2.75
N VAL A 244 -7.94 -9.86 -1.56
CA VAL A 244 -6.49 -9.78 -1.26
C VAL A 244 -6.16 -10.81 -0.20
N ILE A 245 -5.06 -11.53 -0.41
CA ILE A 245 -4.48 -12.46 0.55
C ILE A 245 -3.11 -11.95 0.93
N LEU A 246 -2.89 -11.71 2.23
CA LEU A 246 -1.59 -11.48 2.83
C LEU A 246 -1.11 -12.79 3.45
N GLU A 247 0.11 -13.20 3.13
CA GLU A 247 0.70 -14.44 3.62
C GLU A 247 2.01 -14.15 4.35
N PHE A 248 2.17 -14.75 5.52
CA PHE A 248 3.41 -14.75 6.32
C PHE A 248 3.80 -16.17 6.69
N ASP A 249 5.06 -16.37 7.02
CA ASP A 249 5.49 -17.56 7.71
C ASP A 249 5.06 -17.49 9.18
N ARG A 250 4.62 -18.65 9.72
CA ARG A 250 4.28 -18.77 11.13
C ARG A 250 5.51 -18.57 11.98
N CYS A 251 5.39 -17.78 13.05
CA CYS A 251 6.38 -17.69 14.09
C CYS A 251 6.02 -18.67 15.21
N GLU A 252 6.93 -19.57 15.59
CA GLU A 252 6.72 -20.47 16.71
C GLU A 252 6.62 -19.71 18.03
N VAL A 253 5.79 -20.24 18.93
CA VAL A 253 5.71 -19.76 20.31
C VAL A 253 6.88 -20.41 21.06
N SER A 254 8.01 -19.69 21.14
CA SER A 254 9.10 -20.08 22.04
C SER A 254 8.81 -19.67 23.45
#